data_9354341d6098b7da70315efb3645a9db
#
_entry.id   9354341d6098b7da70315efb3645a9db
#
_cell.length_a   1.000
_cell.length_b   1.000
_cell.length_c   1.000
_cell.angle_alpha   90.00
_cell.angle_beta   90.00
_cell.angle_gamma   90.00
#
_symmetry.space_group_name_H-M   'P 1'
#
loop_
_entity.id
_entity.type
_entity.pdbx_description
1 polymer ?
#
loop_
_entity_poly.entity_id
_entity_poly.type
_entity_poly.pdbx_seq_one_letter_code
_entity_poly.pdbx_strand_id
1 'polypeptide(L)'
;VSTKTLFILGLLFIIVSAYFYTQNDARLTQVSLKPTDIDYQAEQIKALQTTETGSVGYQLTAAQVTHYQNANTAVMSKPQIVIRPKNEREVTLVADQAQLDENKQIAKLIGNVTLTSVPLLTQNTSMSNLPVKMIGKNFVGDLVNNTVMTNEPLTFIHGNNRFDAKQFSGDLATGDYGFGQVSVMIQPAQ
;
A
#
# COMPACT_ATOMS: atom_id res chain seq x y z
N VAL A 1 -36.03 46.20 -37.28
CA VAL A 1 -34.63 45.73 -37.39
C VAL A 1 -34.56 44.88 -38.64
N SER A 2 -33.70 45.21 -39.59
CA SER A 2 -33.60 44.50 -40.88
C SER A 2 -32.98 43.09 -40.57
N THR A 3 -33.50 42.04 -41.26
CA THR A 3 -32.99 40.67 -41.17
C THR A 3 -31.47 40.61 -41.42
N LYS A 4 -30.95 41.48 -42.25
CA LYS A 4 -29.51 41.63 -42.52
C LYS A 4 -28.71 42.12 -41.31
N THR A 5 -29.26 43.04 -40.50
CA THR A 5 -28.62 43.53 -39.28
C THR A 5 -28.57 42.44 -38.18
N LEU A 6 -29.59 41.57 -38.12
CA LEU A 6 -29.64 40.46 -37.17
C LEU A 6 -28.60 39.38 -37.52
N PHE A 7 -28.40 39.12 -38.81
CA PHE A 7 -27.38 38.21 -39.30
C PHE A 7 -25.95 38.68 -39.02
N ILE A 8 -25.69 39.99 -39.22
CA ILE A 8 -24.37 40.58 -38.94
C ILE A 8 -24.07 40.54 -37.44
N LEU A 9 -25.08 40.80 -36.58
CA LEU A 9 -24.93 40.73 -35.12
C LEU A 9 -24.65 39.33 -34.63
N GLY A 10 -25.36 38.32 -35.22
CA GLY A 10 -25.13 36.90 -34.92
C GLY A 10 -23.72 36.41 -35.31
N LEU A 11 -23.25 36.83 -36.49
CA LEU A 11 -21.91 36.49 -36.96
C LEU A 11 -20.82 37.12 -36.07
N LEU A 12 -21.03 38.37 -35.64
CA LEU A 12 -20.10 39.06 -34.74
C LEU A 12 -20.03 38.37 -33.37
N PHE A 13 -21.17 37.89 -32.87
CA PHE A 13 -21.23 37.18 -31.61
C PHE A 13 -20.49 35.82 -31.68
N ILE A 14 -20.58 35.07 -32.79
CA ILE A 14 -19.85 33.84 -33.04
C ILE A 14 -18.34 34.11 -33.07
N ILE A 15 -17.89 35.15 -33.76
CA ILE A 15 -16.46 35.50 -33.84
C ILE A 15 -15.92 35.89 -32.47
N VAL A 16 -16.65 36.68 -31.69
CA VAL A 16 -16.26 37.06 -30.33
C VAL A 16 -16.22 35.85 -29.40
N SER A 17 -17.21 34.95 -29.48
CA SER A 17 -17.23 33.72 -28.69
C SER A 17 -16.09 32.80 -29.07
N ALA A 18 -15.78 32.61 -30.35
CA ALA A 18 -14.64 31.82 -30.82
C ALA A 18 -13.30 32.40 -30.34
N TYR A 19 -13.18 33.76 -30.37
CA TYR A 19 -11.98 34.44 -29.86
C TYR A 19 -11.77 34.22 -28.36
N PHE A 20 -12.83 34.28 -27.54
CA PHE A 20 -12.74 34.00 -26.11
C PHE A 20 -12.48 32.51 -25.82
N TYR A 21 -13.02 31.61 -26.64
CA TYR A 21 -12.79 30.19 -26.51
C TYR A 21 -11.31 29.82 -26.76
N THR A 22 -10.72 30.36 -27.83
CA THR A 22 -9.30 30.15 -28.16
C THR A 22 -8.34 30.83 -27.17
N GLN A 23 -8.73 31.95 -26.55
CA GLN A 23 -7.91 32.58 -25.51
C GLN A 23 -7.94 31.81 -24.18
N ASN A 24 -9.02 31.14 -23.84
CA ASN A 24 -9.09 30.33 -22.64
C ASN A 24 -8.25 29.06 -22.74
N ASP A 25 -8.15 28.43 -23.93
CA ASP A 25 -7.27 27.29 -24.16
C ASP A 25 -5.78 27.66 -24.05
N ALA A 26 -5.41 28.90 -24.37
CA ALA A 26 -4.02 29.38 -24.26
C ALA A 26 -3.56 29.62 -22.79
N ARG A 27 -4.48 29.61 -21.81
CA ARG A 27 -4.16 29.83 -20.39
C ARG A 27 -4.07 28.53 -19.58
N LEU A 28 -4.47 27.41 -20.14
CA LEU A 28 -4.07 26.11 -19.63
C LEU A 28 -2.64 25.86 -20.12
N THR A 29 -1.68 26.58 -19.54
CA THR A 29 -0.29 26.15 -19.60
C THR A 29 -0.31 24.77 -18.97
N GLN A 30 -0.31 23.74 -19.82
CA GLN A 30 0.05 22.40 -19.36
C GLN A 30 1.42 22.58 -18.71
N VAL A 31 1.43 22.62 -17.38
CA VAL A 31 2.66 22.47 -16.62
C VAL A 31 3.15 21.09 -17.03
N SER A 32 4.11 21.06 -17.93
CA SER A 32 4.79 19.80 -18.30
C SER A 32 5.55 19.37 -17.06
N LEU A 33 4.88 18.61 -16.21
CA LEU A 33 5.51 17.96 -15.08
C LEU A 33 6.56 17.00 -15.65
N LYS A 34 7.80 17.18 -15.22
CA LYS A 34 8.87 16.24 -15.60
C LYS A 34 8.54 14.85 -15.06
N PRO A 35 8.98 13.77 -15.71
CA PRO A 35 8.67 12.39 -15.29
C PRO A 35 9.05 12.01 -13.84
N THR A 36 9.80 12.86 -13.17
CA THR A 36 10.29 12.67 -11.78
C THR A 36 9.63 13.61 -10.77
N ASP A 37 8.62 14.38 -11.19
CA ASP A 37 8.06 15.41 -10.32
C ASP A 37 7.21 14.77 -9.21
N ILE A 38 7.56 15.14 -7.99
CA ILE A 38 6.78 14.83 -6.79
C ILE A 38 5.52 15.71 -6.84
N ASP A 39 4.34 15.12 -6.78
CA ASP A 39 3.09 15.86 -6.72
C ASP A 39 2.65 16.13 -5.27
N TYR A 40 3.01 15.25 -4.32
CA TYR A 40 2.90 15.57 -2.91
C TYR A 40 3.93 14.84 -2.06
N GLN A 41 4.23 15.44 -0.93
CA GLN A 41 5.05 14.88 0.14
C GLN A 41 4.39 15.22 1.47
N ALA A 42 4.36 14.25 2.38
CA ALA A 42 3.81 14.42 3.71
C ALA A 42 4.67 13.69 4.74
N GLU A 43 4.70 14.22 5.96
CA GLU A 43 5.46 13.67 7.08
C GLU A 43 4.52 13.25 8.21
N GLN A 44 4.96 12.28 9.01
CA GLN A 44 4.22 11.75 10.16
C GLN A 44 2.78 11.32 9.81
N ILE A 45 2.66 10.54 8.72
CA ILE A 45 1.37 10.09 8.22
C ILE A 45 0.74 9.08 9.17
N LYS A 46 -0.56 9.25 9.40
CA LYS A 46 -1.41 8.25 10.03
C LYS A 46 -2.71 8.15 9.24
N ALA A 47 -2.94 7.00 8.64
CA ALA A 47 -4.17 6.67 7.95
C ALA A 47 -4.90 5.56 8.71
N LEU A 48 -6.22 5.67 8.82
CA LEU A 48 -7.09 4.71 9.48
C LEU A 48 -8.23 4.35 8.53
N GLN A 49 -8.52 3.06 8.44
CA GLN A 49 -9.70 2.56 7.76
C GLN A 49 -10.55 1.79 8.78
N THR A 50 -11.80 2.20 8.93
CA THR A 50 -12.77 1.52 9.79
C THR A 50 -13.56 0.49 8.99
N THR A 51 -13.97 -0.58 9.67
CA THR A 51 -14.91 -1.57 9.15
C THR A 51 -16.33 -1.00 9.16
N GLU A 52 -17.27 -1.67 8.52
CA GLU A 52 -18.71 -1.32 8.56
C GLU A 52 -19.27 -1.27 9.99
N THR A 53 -18.67 -2.02 10.91
CA THR A 53 -19.04 -2.03 12.33
C THR A 53 -18.39 -0.91 13.16
N GLY A 54 -17.60 -0.03 12.51
CA GLY A 54 -16.94 1.11 13.15
C GLY A 54 -15.63 0.78 13.88
N SER A 55 -15.19 -0.49 13.90
CA SER A 55 -13.89 -0.86 14.45
C SER A 55 -12.75 -0.52 13.48
N VAL A 56 -11.54 -0.28 14.00
CA VAL A 56 -10.35 -0.03 13.16
C VAL A 56 -9.88 -1.35 12.56
N GLY A 57 -10.13 -1.55 11.26
CA GLY A 57 -9.68 -2.73 10.53
C GLY A 57 -8.24 -2.62 10.01
N TYR A 58 -7.82 -1.39 9.66
CA TYR A 58 -6.51 -1.12 9.08
C TYR A 58 -5.98 0.22 9.60
N GLN A 59 -4.68 0.23 9.94
CA GLN A 59 -3.96 1.44 10.29
C GLN A 59 -2.60 1.44 9.58
N LEU A 60 -2.29 2.54 8.92
CA LEU A 60 -0.97 2.81 8.34
C LEU A 60 -0.35 4.01 9.05
N THR A 61 0.90 3.88 9.46
CA THR A 61 1.75 5.00 9.86
C THR A 61 3.03 5.00 9.05
N ALA A 62 3.55 6.17 8.73
CA ALA A 62 4.84 6.32 8.06
C ALA A 62 5.52 7.62 8.53
N ALA A 63 6.85 7.61 8.61
CA ALA A 63 7.59 8.82 8.92
C ALA A 63 7.47 9.86 7.80
N GLN A 64 7.46 9.40 6.55
CA GLN A 64 7.33 10.24 5.37
C GLN A 64 6.66 9.44 4.25
N VAL A 65 5.86 10.11 3.44
CA VAL A 65 5.32 9.60 2.18
C VAL A 65 5.64 10.60 1.09
N THR A 66 6.15 10.11 -0.03
CA THR A 66 6.39 10.88 -1.25
C THR A 66 5.68 10.18 -2.39
N HIS A 67 4.81 10.88 -3.08
CA HIS A 67 4.11 10.36 -4.25
C HIS A 67 4.68 10.97 -5.53
N TYR A 68 4.86 10.13 -6.54
CA TYR A 68 5.39 10.48 -7.85
C TYR A 68 4.29 10.30 -8.89
N GLN A 69 3.71 11.39 -9.36
CA GLN A 69 2.54 11.39 -10.25
C GLN A 69 2.78 10.59 -11.53
N ASN A 70 3.90 10.82 -12.21
CA ASN A 70 4.17 10.19 -13.50
C ASN A 70 4.45 8.68 -13.41
N ALA A 71 4.99 8.24 -12.27
CA ALA A 71 5.21 6.83 -11.99
C ALA A 71 4.00 6.17 -11.33
N ASN A 72 3.02 6.96 -10.89
CA ASN A 72 1.89 6.55 -10.05
C ASN A 72 2.37 5.64 -8.90
N THR A 73 3.38 6.13 -8.20
CA THR A 73 4.13 5.37 -7.19
C THR A 73 4.25 6.19 -5.91
N ALA A 74 3.83 5.60 -4.80
CA ALA A 74 4.08 6.15 -3.47
C ALA A 74 5.27 5.46 -2.81
N VAL A 75 6.20 6.24 -2.26
CA VAL A 75 7.33 5.75 -1.47
C VAL A 75 7.15 6.19 -0.03
N MET A 76 7.25 5.25 0.90
CA MET A 76 7.05 5.46 2.33
C MET A 76 8.33 5.12 3.09
N SER A 77 8.70 5.95 4.03
CA SER A 77 9.82 5.73 4.95
C SER A 77 9.28 5.23 6.28
N LYS A 78 9.90 4.16 6.81
CA LYS A 78 9.54 3.49 8.08
C LYS A 78 8.04 3.21 8.20
N PRO A 79 7.43 2.55 7.20
CA PRO A 79 6.01 2.21 7.27
C PRO A 79 5.76 1.19 8.38
N GLN A 80 4.65 1.39 9.10
CA GLN A 80 4.07 0.40 9.99
C GLN A 80 2.60 0.22 9.61
N ILE A 81 2.22 -1.00 9.33
CA ILE A 81 0.86 -1.38 8.97
C ILE A 81 0.33 -2.29 10.07
N VAL A 82 -0.85 -1.98 10.59
CA VAL A 82 -1.57 -2.82 11.55
C VAL A 82 -2.90 -3.22 10.93
N ILE A 83 -3.14 -4.52 10.85
CA ILE A 83 -4.36 -5.09 10.29
C ILE A 83 -5.01 -5.99 11.36
N ARG A 84 -6.34 -5.91 11.50
CA ARG A 84 -7.12 -6.74 12.42
C ARG A 84 -8.15 -7.55 11.66
N PRO A 85 -7.73 -8.63 10.96
CA PRO A 85 -8.66 -9.46 10.21
C PRO A 85 -9.66 -10.10 11.18
N LYS A 86 -10.95 -9.91 10.91
CA LYS A 86 -12.09 -10.45 11.70
C LYS A 86 -12.00 -10.20 13.22
N ASN A 87 -11.17 -9.22 13.66
CA ASN A 87 -10.90 -8.95 15.09
C ASN A 87 -10.39 -10.17 15.88
N GLU A 88 -9.86 -11.18 15.23
CA GLU A 88 -9.32 -12.38 15.88
C GLU A 88 -7.82 -12.25 16.17
N ARG A 89 -7.09 -11.58 15.31
CA ARG A 89 -5.65 -11.36 15.41
C ARG A 89 -5.29 -9.93 15.05
N GLU A 90 -4.21 -9.44 15.63
CA GLU A 90 -3.55 -8.23 15.18
C GLU A 90 -2.29 -8.62 14.41
N VAL A 91 -2.22 -8.20 13.17
CA VAL A 91 -1.05 -8.38 12.31
C VAL A 91 -0.38 -7.02 12.17
N THR A 92 0.85 -6.92 12.65
CA THR A 92 1.69 -5.73 12.52
C THR A 92 2.83 -6.02 11.56
N LEU A 93 2.99 -5.17 10.57
CA LEU A 93 4.06 -5.24 9.59
C LEU A 93 4.86 -3.94 9.65
N VAL A 94 6.18 -4.06 9.75
CA VAL A 94 7.13 -2.94 9.80
C VAL A 94 8.20 -3.18 8.75
N ALA A 95 8.63 -2.13 8.06
CA ALA A 95 9.74 -2.16 7.12
C ALA A 95 10.60 -0.89 7.22
N ASP A 96 11.80 -0.89 6.63
CA ASP A 96 12.59 0.32 6.53
C ASP A 96 12.00 1.28 5.49
N GLN A 97 11.48 0.72 4.38
CA GLN A 97 10.85 1.47 3.30
C GLN A 97 9.73 0.63 2.67
N ALA A 98 8.71 1.29 2.13
CA ALA A 98 7.74 0.67 1.24
C ALA A 98 7.62 1.48 -0.05
N GLN A 99 7.37 0.78 -1.15
CA GLN A 99 7.05 1.35 -2.44
C GLN A 99 5.75 0.73 -2.94
N LEU A 100 4.76 1.55 -3.24
CA LEU A 100 3.47 1.13 -3.79
C LEU A 100 3.39 1.58 -5.25
N ASP A 101 3.29 0.64 -6.17
CA ASP A 101 2.91 0.88 -7.57
C ASP A 101 1.37 0.83 -7.63
N GLU A 102 0.75 1.99 -7.75
CA GLU A 102 -0.72 2.12 -7.68
C GLU A 102 -1.40 1.56 -8.93
N ASN A 103 -0.73 1.61 -10.09
CA ASN A 103 -1.26 1.05 -11.33
C ASN A 103 -1.34 -0.48 -11.28
N LYS A 104 -0.31 -1.12 -10.74
CA LYS A 104 -0.24 -2.57 -10.61
C LYS A 104 -0.81 -3.09 -9.30
N GLN A 105 -1.06 -2.20 -8.34
CA GLN A 105 -1.42 -2.54 -6.97
C GLN A 105 -0.42 -3.50 -6.31
N ILE A 106 0.88 -3.26 -6.57
CA ILE A 106 1.98 -4.03 -6.01
C ILE A 106 2.69 -3.19 -4.96
N ALA A 107 2.77 -3.72 -3.75
CA ALA A 107 3.53 -3.14 -2.64
C ALA A 107 4.85 -3.89 -2.46
N LYS A 108 5.97 -3.16 -2.47
CA LYS A 108 7.31 -3.69 -2.15
C LYS A 108 7.71 -3.16 -0.79
N LEU A 109 8.03 -4.06 0.13
CA LEU A 109 8.59 -3.76 1.44
C LEU A 109 10.08 -4.01 1.37
N ILE A 110 10.88 -3.01 1.67
CA ILE A 110 12.32 -3.00 1.41
C ILE A 110 13.07 -2.80 2.72
N GLY A 111 14.20 -3.50 2.85
CA GLY A 111 15.08 -3.45 4.02
C GLY A 111 14.68 -4.47 5.08
N ASN A 112 14.80 -4.13 6.35
CA ASN A 112 14.44 -5.02 7.44
C ASN A 112 12.91 -5.07 7.59
N VAL A 113 12.32 -6.20 7.23
CA VAL A 113 10.88 -6.42 7.32
C VAL A 113 10.57 -7.34 8.49
N THR A 114 9.68 -6.91 9.35
CA THR A 114 9.15 -7.74 10.44
C THR A 114 7.63 -7.79 10.34
N LEU A 115 7.09 -9.00 10.28
CA LEU A 115 5.66 -9.27 10.43
C LEU A 115 5.46 -9.95 11.77
N THR A 116 4.52 -9.45 12.57
CA THR A 116 4.12 -10.06 13.85
C THR A 116 2.61 -10.26 13.81
N SER A 117 2.16 -11.45 14.17
CA SER A 117 0.74 -11.76 14.30
C SER A 117 0.45 -12.25 15.71
N VAL A 118 -0.40 -11.52 16.44
CA VAL A 118 -0.75 -11.81 17.83
C VAL A 118 -2.27 -12.02 17.93
N PRO A 119 -2.75 -13.09 18.59
CA PRO A 119 -4.17 -13.27 18.83
C PRO A 119 -4.71 -12.17 19.76
N LEU A 120 -5.90 -11.65 19.46
CA LEU A 120 -6.56 -10.61 20.27
C LEU A 120 -7.36 -11.21 21.43
N LEU A 121 -7.78 -12.48 21.31
CA LEU A 121 -8.55 -13.19 22.33
C LEU A 121 -7.72 -14.36 22.86
N THR A 122 -7.42 -14.35 24.15
CA THR A 122 -6.55 -15.34 24.82
C THR A 122 -7.36 -16.45 25.52
N GLN A 123 -8.46 -16.93 24.95
CA GLN A 123 -9.31 -17.89 25.67
C GLN A 123 -8.91 -19.36 25.56
N ASN A 124 -7.96 -19.73 24.70
CA ASN A 124 -7.48 -21.13 24.62
C ASN A 124 -5.99 -21.18 24.26
N THR A 125 -5.23 -21.98 25.00
CA THR A 125 -3.81 -22.31 24.76
C THR A 125 -3.59 -23.28 23.58
N SER A 126 -4.43 -23.21 22.56
CA SER A 126 -4.23 -23.97 21.32
C SER A 126 -3.00 -23.46 20.58
N MET A 127 -2.29 -24.33 19.88
CA MET A 127 -1.12 -23.95 19.05
C MET A 127 -1.47 -22.85 18.04
N SER A 128 -2.70 -22.82 17.55
CA SER A 128 -3.20 -21.75 16.65
C SER A 128 -3.24 -20.36 17.29
N ASN A 129 -3.18 -20.27 18.61
CA ASN A 129 -3.21 -19.01 19.37
C ASN A 129 -1.83 -18.48 19.78
N LEU A 130 -0.74 -19.12 19.37
CA LEU A 130 0.59 -18.62 19.64
C LEU A 130 0.92 -17.42 18.75
N PRO A 131 1.74 -16.47 19.25
CA PRO A 131 2.23 -15.39 18.42
C PRO A 131 3.14 -15.94 17.32
N VAL A 132 3.01 -15.34 16.14
CA VAL A 132 3.84 -15.62 14.98
C VAL A 132 4.68 -14.39 14.70
N LYS A 133 5.97 -14.59 14.46
CA LYS A 133 6.88 -13.53 14.02
C LYS A 133 7.67 -14.00 12.80
N MET A 134 7.71 -13.17 11.78
CA MET A 134 8.51 -13.39 10.59
C MET A 134 9.47 -12.22 10.42
N ILE A 135 10.74 -12.53 10.18
CA ILE A 135 11.79 -11.54 9.99
C ILE A 135 12.49 -11.86 8.68
N GLY A 136 12.58 -10.91 7.79
CA GLY A 136 13.23 -11.09 6.49
C GLY A 136 13.57 -9.77 5.83
N LYS A 137 13.88 -9.83 4.55
CA LYS A 137 14.16 -8.67 3.71
C LYS A 137 13.31 -8.76 2.45
N ASN A 138 12.91 -7.58 1.94
CA ASN A 138 12.31 -7.44 0.61
C ASN A 138 11.11 -8.37 0.35
N PHE A 139 9.96 -8.00 0.88
CA PHE A 139 8.70 -8.68 0.57
C PHE A 139 7.95 -7.95 -0.54
N VAL A 140 7.22 -8.71 -1.34
CA VAL A 140 6.33 -8.20 -2.38
C VAL A 140 4.91 -8.64 -2.05
N GLY A 141 4.01 -7.67 -1.94
CA GLY A 141 2.58 -7.89 -1.78
C GLY A 141 1.83 -7.55 -3.06
N ASP A 142 0.96 -8.44 -3.49
CA ASP A 142 -0.02 -8.20 -4.54
C ASP A 142 -1.36 -7.92 -3.87
N LEU A 143 -1.82 -6.66 -3.96
CA LEU A 143 -3.02 -6.20 -3.27
C LEU A 143 -4.30 -6.65 -3.99
N VAL A 144 -4.21 -6.99 -5.28
CA VAL A 144 -5.35 -7.54 -6.06
C VAL A 144 -5.61 -8.98 -5.65
N ASN A 145 -4.55 -9.78 -5.63
CA ASN A 145 -4.62 -11.21 -5.34
C ASN A 145 -4.51 -11.53 -3.84
N ASN A 146 -4.31 -10.52 -2.99
CA ASN A 146 -4.08 -10.67 -1.55
C ASN A 146 -2.93 -11.62 -1.21
N THR A 147 -1.86 -11.61 -1.99
CA THR A 147 -0.72 -12.48 -1.76
C THR A 147 0.49 -11.69 -1.31
N VAL A 148 1.35 -12.35 -0.52
CA VAL A 148 2.64 -11.80 -0.09
C VAL A 148 3.73 -12.84 -0.28
N MET A 149 4.86 -12.43 -0.82
CA MET A 149 5.97 -13.34 -1.10
C MET A 149 7.33 -12.71 -0.86
N THR A 150 8.32 -13.54 -0.61
CA THR A 150 9.73 -13.21 -0.70
C THR A 150 10.54 -14.40 -1.20
N ASN A 151 11.55 -14.13 -2.00
CA ASN A 151 12.55 -15.11 -2.45
C ASN A 151 13.88 -14.93 -1.71
N GLU A 152 13.87 -14.19 -0.60
CA GLU A 152 15.04 -13.97 0.22
C GLU A 152 14.95 -14.75 1.54
N PRO A 153 16.10 -15.04 2.17
CA PRO A 153 16.13 -15.75 3.45
C PRO A 153 15.31 -15.01 4.50
N LEU A 154 14.53 -15.78 5.25
CA LEU A 154 13.72 -15.30 6.34
C LEU A 154 13.77 -16.26 7.54
N THR A 155 13.53 -15.70 8.72
CA THR A 155 13.33 -16.44 9.96
C THR A 155 11.85 -16.40 10.33
N PHE A 156 11.28 -17.54 10.62
CA PHE A 156 9.92 -17.68 11.14
C PHE A 156 9.97 -18.22 12.57
N ILE A 157 9.19 -17.59 13.45
CA ILE A 157 9.09 -17.94 14.89
C ILE A 157 7.61 -18.15 15.21
N HIS A 158 7.29 -19.29 15.77
CA HIS A 158 5.95 -19.63 16.23
C HIS A 158 6.01 -20.22 17.63
N GLY A 159 5.64 -19.44 18.63
CA GLY A 159 5.89 -19.77 20.03
C GLY A 159 7.40 -19.92 20.28
N ASN A 160 7.82 -21.10 20.76
CA ASN A 160 9.23 -21.41 21.04
C ASN A 160 9.96 -22.03 19.82
N ASN A 161 9.24 -22.34 18.74
CA ASN A 161 9.82 -22.95 17.56
C ASN A 161 10.35 -21.89 16.60
N ARG A 162 11.57 -22.08 16.13
CA ARG A 162 12.21 -21.24 15.13
C ARG A 162 12.65 -22.08 13.95
N PHE A 163 12.41 -21.59 12.75
CA PHE A 163 12.97 -22.14 11.52
C PHE A 163 13.33 -21.05 10.54
N ASP A 164 14.33 -21.33 9.74
CA ASP A 164 14.79 -20.45 8.67
C ASP A 164 14.35 -21.04 7.33
N ALA A 165 13.91 -20.19 6.42
CA ALA A 165 13.48 -20.56 5.07
C ALA A 165 14.14 -19.64 4.06
N LYS A 166 14.27 -20.07 2.80
CA LYS A 166 14.82 -19.22 1.73
C LYS A 166 13.74 -18.55 0.89
N GLN A 167 12.50 -19.02 1.00
CA GLN A 167 11.37 -18.51 0.27
C GLN A 167 10.12 -18.57 1.13
N PHE A 168 9.23 -17.62 0.91
CA PHE A 168 7.92 -17.57 1.53
C PHE A 168 6.88 -17.10 0.51
N SER A 169 5.70 -17.70 0.55
CA SER A 169 4.50 -17.23 -0.10
C SER A 169 3.31 -17.41 0.83
N GLY A 170 2.43 -16.42 0.89
CA GLY A 170 1.23 -16.46 1.71
C GLY A 170 0.05 -15.83 0.98
N ASP A 171 -1.13 -16.39 1.19
CA ASP A 171 -2.41 -15.83 0.80
C ASP A 171 -3.04 -15.20 2.04
N LEU A 172 -3.23 -13.88 2.02
CA LEU A 172 -3.77 -13.12 3.15
C LEU A 172 -5.29 -13.26 3.28
N ALA A 173 -5.98 -13.72 2.22
CA ALA A 173 -7.41 -13.90 2.22
C ALA A 173 -7.81 -15.26 2.85
N THR A 174 -7.10 -16.35 2.49
CA THR A 174 -7.33 -17.69 3.02
C THR A 174 -6.54 -17.95 4.30
N GLY A 175 -5.41 -17.27 4.48
CA GLY A 175 -4.45 -17.53 5.56
C GLY A 175 -3.49 -18.68 5.27
N ASP A 176 -3.50 -19.20 4.06
CA ASP A 176 -2.58 -20.26 3.62
C ASP A 176 -1.17 -19.69 3.39
N TYR A 177 -0.16 -20.46 3.75
CA TYR A 177 1.23 -20.05 3.51
C TYR A 177 2.13 -21.25 3.23
N GLY A 178 3.17 -20.99 2.45
CA GLY A 178 4.19 -21.97 2.07
C GLY A 178 5.60 -21.44 2.27
N PHE A 179 6.49 -22.34 2.62
CA PHE A 179 7.91 -22.04 2.75
C PHE A 179 8.73 -22.94 1.82
N GLY A 180 9.69 -22.34 1.13
CA GLY A 180 10.65 -23.08 0.31
C GLY A 180 11.99 -23.25 1.03
N GLN A 181 12.61 -24.43 0.90
CA GLN A 181 13.94 -24.77 1.45
C GLN A 181 14.06 -24.45 2.94
N VAL A 182 13.30 -25.15 3.77
CA VAL A 182 13.24 -24.93 5.21
C VAL A 182 14.38 -25.66 5.94
N SER A 183 15.02 -24.95 6.88
CA SER A 183 15.95 -25.51 7.87
C SER A 183 15.35 -25.31 9.25
N VAL A 184 15.16 -26.39 10.00
CA VAL A 184 14.51 -26.35 11.31
C VAL A 184 15.55 -26.51 12.42
N MET A 185 15.58 -25.56 13.37
CA MET A 185 16.25 -25.71 14.65
C MET A 185 15.20 -25.99 15.73
N ILE A 186 15.20 -27.19 16.27
CA ILE A 186 14.38 -27.55 17.43
C ILE A 186 15.24 -27.38 18.68
N GLN A 187 14.89 -26.44 19.55
CA GLN A 187 15.44 -26.42 20.91
C GLN A 187 14.66 -27.42 21.76
N PRO A 188 15.31 -28.44 22.33
CA PRO A 188 14.64 -29.33 23.29
C PRO A 188 14.20 -28.50 24.50
N ALA A 189 12.98 -28.73 24.97
CA ALA A 189 12.48 -28.12 26.21
C ALA A 189 13.37 -28.57 27.37
N GLN A 190 13.91 -27.63 28.14
CA GLN A 190 14.56 -27.86 29.43
C GLN A 190 13.52 -28.07 30.50
#